data_4526590f8c375a0467742f6077569b2f
#
_entry.id   4526590f8c375a0467742f6077569b2f
#
_cell.length_a   1.000
_cell.length_b   1.000
_cell.length_c   1.000
_cell.angle_alpha   90.00
_cell.angle_beta   90.00
_cell.angle_gamma   90.00
#
_symmetry.space_group_name_H-M   'P 1'
#
loop_
_entity.id
_entity.type
_entity.pdbx_description
1 polymer ?
#
loop_
_entity_poly.entity_id
_entity_poly.type
_entity_poly.pdbx_seq_one_letter_code
_entity_poly.pdbx_strand_id
1 'polypeptide(L)'
;MTQSIQTILADWVEIQIRAHPGVPFLFVSGAQGIGKSTALDHLQQAFDNRLAILGLDDFYLTRDERQKLAKSVHPLFGVRGPPGTHDITFLRNTMDALRYADDSSEIFIPRFDKRVDDRLPSEKWTMFEGRPRAVLVEGWCVGAMPDLNAANSEPLNAVEAKDTNGAWRNHQEAQLSDAYAALWDQADAFFHLHAPSFEQVLDWRTQQEATTHGVTVDALPDEKTEWVAEFIQHYERLTRRMLEGGRRPGYKLQVDAERRPNIKDQPPLVVFSDLDGTLLDHETYAFDAAAPALEALQQTKSILVLASSKTAAEMVDLRARTGFEHCPAIVENGAGLLEPGADAAALDDSTYHALRSILDQVPQEIRQYFEGFGEGTVARDSEFAGLSH
;
A
#
# COMPACT_ATOMS: atom_id res chain seq x y z
N MET A 1 -8.15 6.82 -19.84
CA MET A 1 -6.67 6.57 -19.80
C MET A 1 -6.43 5.46 -18.80
N THR A 2 -5.69 4.43 -19.14
CA THR A 2 -5.37 3.35 -18.20
C THR A 2 -4.44 3.92 -17.14
N GLN A 3 -4.86 3.96 -15.89
CA GLN A 3 -4.00 4.42 -14.79
C GLN A 3 -2.80 3.46 -14.66
N SER A 4 -1.61 4.03 -14.47
CA SER A 4 -0.38 3.25 -14.27
C SER A 4 -0.09 3.08 -12.78
N ILE A 5 0.77 2.11 -12.42
CA ILE A 5 1.26 1.97 -11.03
C ILE A 5 1.83 3.30 -10.53
N GLN A 6 2.58 3.99 -11.38
CA GLN A 6 3.24 5.26 -11.05
C GLN A 6 2.23 6.33 -10.66
N THR A 7 1.17 6.50 -11.46
CA THR A 7 0.12 7.50 -11.21
C THR A 7 -0.63 7.18 -9.93
N ILE A 8 -1.06 5.93 -9.74
CA ILE A 8 -1.82 5.51 -8.54
C ILE A 8 -0.97 5.69 -7.27
N LEU A 9 0.31 5.33 -7.32
CA LEU A 9 1.21 5.49 -6.19
C LEU A 9 1.46 6.98 -5.88
N ALA A 10 1.60 7.83 -6.90
CA ALA A 10 1.79 9.27 -6.73
C ALA A 10 0.55 9.93 -6.09
N ASP A 11 -0.64 9.59 -6.57
CA ASP A 11 -1.89 10.07 -6.00
C ASP A 11 -2.05 9.64 -4.54
N TRP A 12 -1.73 8.37 -4.24
CA TRP A 12 -1.77 7.84 -2.88
C TRP A 12 -0.79 8.58 -1.96
N VAL A 13 0.46 8.81 -2.38
CA VAL A 13 1.46 9.55 -1.60
C VAL A 13 0.99 10.98 -1.34
N GLU A 14 0.45 11.67 -2.34
CA GLU A 14 -0.06 13.04 -2.17
C GLU A 14 -1.23 13.10 -1.17
N ILE A 15 -2.14 12.13 -1.21
CA ILE A 15 -3.24 12.00 -0.24
C ILE A 15 -2.68 11.85 1.18
N GLN A 16 -1.70 10.95 1.38
CA GLN A 16 -1.11 10.73 2.70
C GLN A 16 -0.37 11.98 3.22
N ILE A 17 0.36 12.68 2.36
CA ILE A 17 1.03 13.93 2.72
C ILE A 17 0.01 14.99 3.19
N ARG A 18 -1.11 15.14 2.48
CA ARG A 18 -2.16 16.10 2.85
C ARG A 18 -2.89 15.73 4.13
N ALA A 19 -3.06 14.44 4.40
CA ALA A 19 -3.75 13.95 5.58
C ALA A 19 -2.88 14.02 6.86
N HIS A 20 -1.55 14.09 6.72
CA HIS A 20 -0.63 14.04 7.86
C HIS A 20 -0.10 15.44 8.24
N PRO A 21 -0.14 15.84 9.53
CA PRO A 21 0.27 17.19 9.96
C PRO A 21 1.79 17.44 9.92
N GLY A 22 2.59 16.39 9.70
CA GLY A 22 4.05 16.44 9.67
C GLY A 22 4.65 15.72 8.48
N VAL A 23 5.81 15.10 8.65
CA VAL A 23 6.45 14.25 7.64
C VAL A 23 5.97 12.80 7.84
N PRO A 24 5.10 12.26 6.99
CA PRO A 24 4.60 10.89 7.14
C PRO A 24 5.65 9.85 6.78
N PHE A 25 5.61 8.70 7.46
CA PHE A 25 6.32 7.48 7.08
C PHE A 25 5.41 6.57 6.26
N LEU A 26 5.72 6.42 4.99
CA LEU A 26 4.95 5.68 4.01
C LEU A 26 5.70 4.41 3.61
N PHE A 27 5.08 3.26 3.77
CA PHE A 27 5.72 1.98 3.55
C PHE A 27 5.18 1.32 2.28
N VAL A 28 6.08 1.00 1.34
CA VAL A 28 5.74 0.45 0.02
C VAL A 28 6.28 -0.96 -0.13
N SER A 29 5.41 -1.94 -0.19
CA SER A 29 5.82 -3.34 -0.41
C SER A 29 5.47 -3.85 -1.79
N GLY A 30 6.21 -4.85 -2.23
CA GLY A 30 5.93 -5.59 -3.45
C GLY A 30 7.06 -6.56 -3.78
N ALA A 31 6.72 -7.69 -4.33
CA ALA A 31 7.68 -8.75 -4.67
C ALA A 31 8.74 -8.28 -5.69
N GLN A 32 9.79 -9.08 -5.84
CA GLN A 32 10.86 -8.83 -6.80
C GLN A 32 10.29 -8.73 -8.23
N GLY A 33 10.77 -7.77 -9.00
CA GLY A 33 10.38 -7.59 -10.40
C GLY A 33 8.99 -6.99 -10.64
N ILE A 34 8.20 -6.67 -9.62
CA ILE A 34 6.83 -6.13 -9.75
C ILE A 34 6.77 -4.68 -10.29
N GLY A 35 7.89 -3.96 -10.35
CA GLY A 35 7.95 -2.59 -10.86
C GLY A 35 8.10 -1.49 -9.81
N LYS A 36 8.43 -1.81 -8.54
CA LYS A 36 8.63 -0.82 -7.48
C LYS A 36 9.63 0.28 -7.85
N SER A 37 10.85 -0.10 -8.25
CA SER A 37 11.91 0.89 -8.55
C SER A 37 11.47 1.89 -9.63
N THR A 38 10.85 1.42 -10.71
CA THR A 38 10.32 2.28 -11.77
C THR A 38 9.23 3.24 -11.25
N ALA A 39 8.37 2.78 -10.35
CA ALA A 39 7.35 3.62 -9.75
C ALA A 39 7.95 4.67 -8.81
N LEU A 40 8.98 4.30 -8.05
CA LEU A 40 9.68 5.20 -7.12
C LEU A 40 10.53 6.25 -7.85
N ASP A 41 11.18 5.89 -8.96
CA ASP A 41 11.91 6.85 -9.81
C ASP A 41 10.96 7.91 -10.37
N HIS A 42 9.74 7.51 -10.76
CA HIS A 42 8.70 8.44 -11.18
C HIS A 42 8.24 9.37 -10.04
N LEU A 43 8.08 8.82 -8.84
CA LEU A 43 7.74 9.62 -7.66
C LEU A 43 8.78 10.71 -7.36
N GLN A 44 10.08 10.40 -7.43
CA GLN A 44 11.11 11.40 -7.22
C GLN A 44 10.96 12.59 -8.16
N GLN A 45 10.68 12.32 -9.44
CA GLN A 45 10.44 13.39 -10.43
C GLN A 45 9.14 14.16 -10.16
N ALA A 46 8.05 13.46 -9.83
CA ALA A 46 6.75 14.07 -9.59
C ALA A 46 6.71 14.97 -8.33
N PHE A 47 7.61 14.72 -7.37
CA PHE A 47 7.71 15.46 -6.11
C PHE A 47 8.98 16.32 -6.00
N ASP A 48 9.59 16.71 -7.13
CA ASP A 48 10.77 17.59 -7.19
C ASP A 48 11.94 17.11 -6.30
N ASN A 49 12.15 15.80 -6.22
CA ASN A 49 13.14 15.13 -5.35
C ASN A 49 12.97 15.44 -3.84
N ARG A 50 11.79 15.83 -3.40
CA ARG A 50 11.49 16.12 -2.00
C ARG A 50 10.92 14.93 -1.22
N LEU A 51 11.00 13.73 -1.77
CA LEU A 51 10.69 12.49 -1.06
C LEU A 51 12.00 11.80 -0.66
N ALA A 52 12.15 11.47 0.62
CA ALA A 52 13.25 10.63 1.06
C ALA A 52 12.85 9.16 0.87
N ILE A 53 13.47 8.48 -0.09
CA ILE A 53 13.19 7.07 -0.39
C ILE A 53 14.31 6.20 0.17
N LEU A 54 13.94 5.30 1.08
CA LEU A 54 14.81 4.35 1.77
C LEU A 54 14.50 2.93 1.28
N GLY A 55 15.40 2.36 0.48
CA GLY A 55 15.32 0.96 0.11
C GLY A 55 15.73 0.07 1.28
N LEU A 56 14.88 -0.87 1.72
CA LEU A 56 15.25 -1.84 2.75
C LEU A 56 16.55 -2.58 2.37
N ASP A 57 16.73 -2.86 1.09
CA ASP A 57 17.93 -3.47 0.51
C ASP A 57 19.22 -2.64 0.71
N ASP A 58 19.12 -1.32 0.89
CA ASP A 58 20.27 -0.45 1.17
C ASP A 58 20.76 -0.57 2.62
N PHE A 59 19.94 -1.15 3.48
CA PHE A 59 20.23 -1.36 4.90
C PHE A 59 20.61 -2.82 5.23
N TYR A 60 21.04 -3.63 4.26
CA TYR A 60 21.59 -4.93 4.60
C TYR A 60 22.74 -4.84 5.59
N LEU A 61 22.84 -5.82 6.46
CA LEU A 61 24.04 -6.09 7.23
C LEU A 61 25.24 -6.21 6.29
N THR A 62 26.40 -5.75 6.72
CA THR A 62 27.64 -5.96 5.97
C THR A 62 27.90 -7.44 5.70
N ARG A 63 28.74 -7.74 4.73
CA ARG A 63 29.10 -9.11 4.42
C ARG A 63 29.67 -9.85 5.64
N ASP A 64 30.52 -9.17 6.41
CA ASP A 64 31.14 -9.73 7.62
C ASP A 64 30.07 -10.04 8.69
N GLU A 65 29.11 -9.16 8.90
CA GLU A 65 28.01 -9.36 9.86
C GLU A 65 27.13 -10.54 9.43
N ARG A 66 26.77 -10.64 8.15
CA ARG A 66 26.02 -11.80 7.62
C ARG A 66 26.81 -13.11 7.77
N GLN A 67 28.13 -13.08 7.57
CA GLN A 67 28.97 -14.27 7.79
C GLN A 67 29.04 -14.68 9.27
N LYS A 68 29.01 -13.72 10.21
CA LYS A 68 28.88 -14.01 11.64
C LYS A 68 27.53 -14.64 11.94
N LEU A 69 26.44 -14.06 11.38
CA LEU A 69 25.09 -14.60 11.52
C LEU A 69 24.98 -16.01 10.93
N ALA A 70 25.58 -16.24 9.78
CA ALA A 70 25.65 -17.56 9.14
C ALA A 70 26.35 -18.61 10.00
N LYS A 71 27.38 -18.24 10.74
CA LYS A 71 28.12 -19.13 11.64
C LYS A 71 27.37 -19.35 12.96
N SER A 72 26.68 -18.36 13.48
CA SER A 72 26.04 -18.44 14.81
C SER A 72 24.62 -19.00 14.78
N VAL A 73 23.90 -18.85 13.67
CA VAL A 73 22.50 -19.27 13.53
C VAL A 73 22.36 -20.35 12.46
N HIS A 74 22.53 -20.00 11.19
CA HIS A 74 22.38 -20.96 10.10
C HIS A 74 23.09 -20.48 8.82
N PRO A 75 23.79 -21.37 8.06
CA PRO A 75 24.56 -21.00 6.86
C PRO A 75 23.77 -20.24 5.78
N LEU A 76 22.46 -20.43 5.68
CA LEU A 76 21.58 -19.69 4.74
C LEU A 76 21.56 -18.18 4.99
N PHE A 77 21.97 -17.67 6.15
CA PHE A 77 22.13 -16.24 6.41
C PHE A 77 23.37 -15.62 5.76
N GLY A 78 24.22 -16.40 5.13
CA GLY A 78 25.25 -15.89 4.24
C GLY A 78 24.66 -15.17 3.01
N VAL A 79 23.43 -15.54 2.60
CA VAL A 79 22.68 -14.88 1.53
C VAL A 79 21.90 -13.70 2.12
N ARG A 80 22.00 -12.52 1.46
CA ARG A 80 21.18 -11.34 1.81
C ARG A 80 19.73 -11.52 1.39
N GLY A 81 18.82 -10.79 2.02
CA GLY A 81 17.41 -10.74 1.62
C GLY A 81 16.44 -11.18 2.70
N PRO A 82 16.58 -12.37 3.29
CA PRO A 82 15.67 -12.84 4.34
C PRO A 82 15.63 -11.92 5.57
N PRO A 83 14.50 -11.85 6.29
CA PRO A 83 14.41 -11.15 7.57
C PRO A 83 15.54 -11.58 8.52
N GLY A 84 16.14 -10.59 9.21
CA GLY A 84 17.34 -10.77 10.04
C GLY A 84 18.65 -10.43 9.32
N THR A 85 18.61 -10.16 8.00
CA THR A 85 19.80 -9.72 7.25
C THR A 85 19.85 -8.21 7.02
N HIS A 86 18.94 -7.45 7.61
CA HIS A 86 18.89 -5.98 7.54
C HIS A 86 19.24 -5.35 8.89
N ASP A 87 19.90 -4.20 8.85
CA ASP A 87 20.20 -3.35 10.00
C ASP A 87 18.97 -2.45 10.30
N ILE A 88 17.98 -3.03 10.96
CA ILE A 88 16.71 -2.35 11.28
C ILE A 88 16.93 -1.14 12.20
N THR A 89 17.90 -1.22 13.11
CA THR A 89 18.23 -0.11 14.01
C THR A 89 18.76 1.08 13.21
N PHE A 90 19.64 0.83 12.26
CA PHE A 90 20.18 1.89 11.41
C PHE A 90 19.09 2.50 10.50
N LEU A 91 18.21 1.67 9.93
CA LEU A 91 17.08 2.18 9.14
C LEU A 91 16.17 3.09 9.98
N ARG A 92 15.77 2.67 11.18
CA ARG A 92 14.95 3.48 12.09
C ARG A 92 15.61 4.80 12.45
N ASN A 93 16.89 4.79 12.80
CA ASN A 93 17.64 6.01 13.10
C ASN A 93 17.69 6.98 11.90
N THR A 94 17.82 6.44 10.68
CA THR A 94 17.80 7.24 9.44
C THR A 94 16.41 7.83 9.19
N MET A 95 15.35 7.05 9.42
CA MET A 95 13.95 7.53 9.33
C MET A 95 13.70 8.66 10.34
N ASP A 96 14.12 8.48 11.59
CA ASP A 96 13.94 9.50 12.62
C ASP A 96 14.71 10.78 12.27
N ALA A 97 15.95 10.68 11.80
CA ALA A 97 16.71 11.84 11.34
C ALA A 97 15.98 12.60 10.22
N LEU A 98 15.38 11.89 9.25
CA LEU A 98 14.61 12.49 8.16
C LEU A 98 13.29 13.12 8.65
N ARG A 99 12.58 12.50 9.62
CA ARG A 99 11.34 13.05 10.19
C ARG A 99 11.54 14.39 10.88
N TYR A 100 12.68 14.54 11.56
CA TYR A 100 13.01 15.75 12.31
C TYR A 100 13.91 16.73 11.54
N ALA A 101 14.19 16.45 10.25
CA ALA A 101 14.98 17.33 9.40
C ALA A 101 14.29 18.69 9.19
N ASP A 102 15.10 19.72 9.12
CA ASP A 102 14.75 21.08 8.71
C ASP A 102 15.36 21.43 7.35
N ASP A 103 15.17 22.66 6.89
CA ASP A 103 15.63 23.07 5.56
C ASP A 103 17.17 23.16 5.42
N SER A 104 17.91 23.08 6.53
CA SER A 104 19.38 23.10 6.58
C SER A 104 20.01 21.72 6.79
N SER A 105 19.19 20.71 6.98
CA SER A 105 19.65 19.35 7.33
C SER A 105 20.28 18.64 6.13
N GLU A 106 21.38 17.93 6.37
CA GLU A 106 22.03 17.02 5.43
C GLU A 106 22.06 15.62 6.03
N ILE A 107 21.36 14.68 5.41
CA ILE A 107 21.21 13.31 5.92
C ILE A 107 21.74 12.33 4.90
N PHE A 108 22.72 11.52 5.32
CA PHE A 108 23.34 10.52 4.47
C PHE A 108 22.59 9.19 4.56
N ILE A 109 22.07 8.75 3.42
CA ILE A 109 21.33 7.49 3.26
C ILE A 109 22.30 6.43 2.75
N PRO A 110 22.46 5.29 3.44
CA PRO A 110 23.39 4.24 3.02
C PRO A 110 23.04 3.70 1.64
N ARG A 111 24.02 3.07 1.00
CA ARG A 111 23.87 2.35 -0.27
C ARG A 111 24.54 1.00 -0.19
N PHE A 112 23.86 0.01 -0.75
CA PHE A 112 24.36 -1.36 -0.86
C PHE A 112 24.68 -1.70 -2.32
N ASP A 113 25.89 -2.16 -2.59
CA ASP A 113 26.27 -2.62 -3.93
C ASP A 113 26.10 -4.14 -4.02
N LYS A 114 25.07 -4.57 -4.74
CA LYS A 114 24.75 -5.99 -4.95
C LYS A 114 25.82 -6.76 -5.74
N ARG A 115 26.72 -6.07 -6.45
CA ARG A 115 27.81 -6.69 -7.23
C ARG A 115 28.97 -7.12 -6.35
N VAL A 116 29.31 -6.30 -5.34
CA VAL A 116 30.33 -6.63 -4.35
C VAL A 116 29.74 -7.31 -3.11
N ASP A 117 28.42 -7.33 -3.04
CA ASP A 117 27.63 -7.93 -1.96
C ASP A 117 27.92 -7.32 -0.58
N ASP A 118 28.10 -5.97 -0.56
CA ASP A 118 28.38 -5.27 0.69
C ASP A 118 27.84 -3.83 0.67
N ARG A 119 27.74 -3.24 1.88
CA ARG A 119 27.39 -1.83 2.07
C ARG A 119 28.56 -0.96 1.58
N LEU A 120 28.23 0.05 0.78
CA LEU A 120 29.23 1.01 0.32
C LEU A 120 29.79 1.86 1.48
N PRO A 121 31.03 2.32 1.39
CA PRO A 121 31.58 3.27 2.36
C PRO A 121 30.80 4.59 2.34
N SER A 122 30.82 5.31 3.47
CA SER A 122 29.96 6.47 3.73
C SER A 122 30.12 7.61 2.69
N GLU A 123 31.28 7.74 2.08
CA GLU A 123 31.56 8.74 1.04
C GLU A 123 30.77 8.50 -0.27
N LYS A 124 30.17 7.32 -0.39
CA LYS A 124 29.34 6.92 -1.54
C LYS A 124 27.84 6.85 -1.21
N TRP A 125 27.47 7.26 -0.02
CA TRP A 125 26.07 7.32 0.38
C TRP A 125 25.36 8.47 -0.34
N THR A 126 24.06 8.36 -0.47
CA THR A 126 23.25 9.43 -1.05
C THR A 126 22.95 10.47 0.02
N MET A 127 23.27 11.72 -0.22
CA MET A 127 22.88 12.82 0.64
C MET A 127 21.46 13.28 0.28
N PHE A 128 20.61 13.41 1.30
CA PHE A 128 19.32 14.07 1.22
C PHE A 128 19.41 15.43 1.93
N GLU A 129 19.04 16.49 1.21
CA GLU A 129 19.12 17.87 1.69
C GLU A 129 17.73 18.40 2.08
N GLY A 130 17.67 19.06 3.22
CA GLY A 130 16.49 19.76 3.68
C GLY A 130 15.41 18.85 4.26
N ARG A 131 14.22 19.42 4.48
CA ARG A 131 13.07 18.72 5.04
C ARG A 131 12.31 17.94 3.95
N PRO A 132 12.12 16.63 4.08
CA PRO A 132 11.32 15.86 3.12
C PRO A 132 9.82 16.15 3.27
N ARG A 133 9.05 15.99 2.20
CA ARG A 133 7.58 15.97 2.23
C ARG A 133 7.03 14.67 2.84
N ALA A 134 7.73 13.56 2.59
CA ALA A 134 7.47 12.25 3.18
C ALA A 134 8.74 11.41 3.19
N VAL A 135 8.82 10.43 4.07
CA VAL A 135 9.83 9.37 4.05
C VAL A 135 9.15 8.08 3.60
N LEU A 136 9.63 7.52 2.50
CA LEU A 136 9.16 6.24 1.97
C LEU A 136 10.15 5.14 2.33
N VAL A 137 9.67 4.04 2.89
CA VAL A 137 10.44 2.80 3.08
C VAL A 137 9.92 1.77 2.09
N GLU A 138 10.77 1.29 1.19
CA GLU A 138 10.37 0.30 0.20
C GLU A 138 11.12 -1.02 0.37
N GLY A 139 10.46 -2.12 0.05
CA GLY A 139 11.10 -3.43 0.07
C GLY A 139 10.13 -4.56 -0.25
N TRP A 140 10.73 -5.75 -0.46
CA TRP A 140 9.95 -6.92 -0.83
C TRP A 140 9.11 -7.49 0.33
N CYS A 141 9.61 -7.41 1.57
CA CYS A 141 8.94 -7.92 2.77
C CYS A 141 8.40 -6.81 3.70
N VAL A 142 8.32 -5.58 3.20
CA VAL A 142 7.78 -4.44 3.97
C VAL A 142 6.36 -4.74 4.42
N GLY A 143 6.12 -4.63 5.74
CA GLY A 143 4.84 -4.94 6.35
C GLY A 143 4.56 -6.43 6.57
N ALA A 144 5.49 -7.34 6.30
CA ALA A 144 5.32 -8.77 6.54
C ALA A 144 5.02 -9.08 8.02
N MET A 145 4.05 -9.95 8.26
CA MET A 145 3.69 -10.41 9.60
C MET A 145 4.35 -11.76 9.91
N PRO A 146 4.73 -12.01 11.17
CA PRO A 146 5.32 -13.28 11.58
C PRO A 146 4.30 -14.43 11.50
N ASP A 147 4.84 -15.66 11.30
CA ASP A 147 4.15 -16.92 11.53
C ASP A 147 5.01 -17.79 12.45
N LEU A 148 4.69 -17.78 13.72
CA LEU A 148 5.44 -18.48 14.74
C LEU A 148 5.44 -20.03 14.59
N ASN A 149 4.59 -20.56 13.70
CA ASN A 149 4.53 -21.97 13.37
C ASN A 149 5.36 -22.35 12.13
N ALA A 150 5.91 -21.37 11.40
CA ALA A 150 6.61 -21.61 10.13
C ALA A 150 7.81 -22.56 10.28
N ALA A 151 8.51 -22.51 11.41
CA ALA A 151 9.64 -23.41 11.67
C ALA A 151 9.25 -24.90 11.83
N ASN A 152 8.03 -25.15 12.28
CA ASN A 152 7.49 -26.50 12.46
C ASN A 152 6.79 -27.02 11.19
N SER A 153 6.68 -26.20 10.15
CA SER A 153 6.10 -26.60 8.88
C SER A 153 7.09 -27.40 8.04
N GLU A 154 6.57 -28.26 7.17
CA GLU A 154 7.40 -28.93 6.17
C GLU A 154 8.15 -27.91 5.28
N PRO A 155 9.38 -28.24 4.87
CA PRO A 155 10.12 -27.40 3.92
C PRO A 155 9.32 -27.19 2.63
N LEU A 156 9.19 -25.94 2.20
CA LEU A 156 8.45 -25.60 0.99
C LEU A 156 9.25 -25.87 -0.29
N ASN A 157 10.58 -25.84 -0.20
CA ASN A 157 11.47 -25.96 -1.35
C ASN A 157 12.85 -26.51 -0.94
N ALA A 158 13.75 -26.67 -1.93
CA ALA A 158 15.08 -27.23 -1.72
C ALA A 158 16.00 -26.35 -0.83
N VAL A 159 15.80 -25.05 -0.78
CA VAL A 159 16.55 -24.15 0.10
C VAL A 159 16.11 -24.38 1.54
N GLU A 160 14.82 -24.40 1.83
CA GLU A 160 14.30 -24.68 3.17
C GLU A 160 14.62 -26.09 3.65
N ALA A 161 14.73 -27.06 2.74
CA ALA A 161 15.15 -28.42 3.09
C ALA A 161 16.57 -28.48 3.69
N LYS A 162 17.42 -27.47 3.46
CA LYS A 162 18.72 -27.32 4.10
C LYS A 162 18.63 -26.89 5.58
N ASP A 163 17.48 -26.30 5.98
CA ASP A 163 17.17 -25.87 7.36
C ASP A 163 16.50 -27.02 8.15
N THR A 164 17.23 -28.08 8.38
CA THR A 164 16.72 -29.35 8.93
C THR A 164 16.18 -29.24 10.36
N ASN A 165 16.66 -28.26 11.13
CA ASN A 165 16.24 -28.00 12.51
C ASN A 165 15.36 -26.74 12.67
N GLY A 166 14.99 -26.11 11.58
CA GLY A 166 14.15 -24.91 11.59
C GLY A 166 14.84 -23.64 12.12
N ALA A 167 16.14 -23.65 12.36
CA ALA A 167 16.85 -22.52 12.96
C ALA A 167 16.82 -21.27 12.10
N TRP A 168 16.92 -21.41 10.77
CA TRP A 168 16.84 -20.31 9.82
C TRP A 168 15.45 -19.70 9.78
N ARG A 169 14.40 -20.51 9.68
CA ARG A 169 12.99 -20.06 9.70
C ARG A 169 12.63 -19.42 11.04
N ASN A 170 12.97 -20.05 12.16
CA ASN A 170 12.74 -19.52 13.51
C ASN A 170 13.35 -18.14 13.70
N HIS A 171 14.58 -17.95 13.25
CA HIS A 171 15.25 -16.68 13.41
C HIS A 171 14.55 -15.57 12.60
N GLN A 172 14.12 -15.86 11.35
CA GLN A 172 13.35 -14.90 10.54
C GLN A 172 12.05 -14.49 11.24
N GLU A 173 11.29 -15.47 11.75
CA GLU A 173 10.03 -15.18 12.43
C GLU A 173 10.23 -14.43 13.75
N ALA A 174 11.28 -14.70 14.49
CA ALA A 174 11.65 -13.93 15.67
C ALA A 174 11.99 -12.47 15.30
N GLN A 175 12.75 -12.25 14.24
CA GLN A 175 13.04 -10.90 13.74
C GLN A 175 11.78 -10.18 13.29
N LEU A 176 10.89 -10.87 12.55
CA LEU A 176 9.60 -10.29 12.11
C LEU A 176 8.70 -9.94 13.30
N SER A 177 8.76 -10.70 14.39
CA SER A 177 7.97 -10.46 15.62
C SER A 177 8.50 -9.34 16.49
N ASP A 178 9.75 -8.96 16.36
CA ASP A 178 10.43 -7.97 17.21
C ASP A 178 10.90 -6.76 16.40
N ALA A 179 12.10 -6.77 15.86
CA ALA A 179 12.72 -5.61 15.23
C ALA A 179 11.91 -5.07 14.05
N TYR A 180 11.40 -5.98 13.18
CA TYR A 180 10.60 -5.56 12.04
C TYR A 180 9.19 -5.12 12.46
N ALA A 181 8.56 -5.80 13.42
CA ALA A 181 7.26 -5.34 13.95
C ALA A 181 7.37 -3.91 14.49
N ALA A 182 8.41 -3.61 15.29
CA ALA A 182 8.65 -2.28 15.83
C ALA A 182 8.97 -1.23 14.74
N LEU A 183 9.52 -1.64 13.59
CA LEU A 183 9.68 -0.78 12.42
C LEU A 183 8.33 -0.54 11.72
N TRP A 184 7.54 -1.61 11.52
CA TRP A 184 6.22 -1.50 10.88
C TRP A 184 5.24 -0.67 11.70
N ASP A 185 5.35 -0.66 13.03
CA ASP A 185 4.51 0.15 13.93
C ASP A 185 4.78 1.66 13.80
N GLN A 186 5.87 2.08 13.14
CA GLN A 186 6.15 3.48 12.85
C GLN A 186 5.46 3.99 11.57
N ALA A 187 4.89 3.08 10.76
CA ALA A 187 4.24 3.46 9.52
C ALA A 187 2.95 4.23 9.74
N ASP A 188 2.81 5.36 9.06
CA ASP A 188 1.55 6.09 9.00
C ASP A 188 0.60 5.47 7.96
N ALA A 189 1.14 4.85 6.91
CA ALA A 189 0.36 4.10 5.93
C ALA A 189 1.19 3.07 5.15
N PHE A 190 0.51 2.02 4.65
CA PHE A 190 1.10 0.99 3.79
C PHE A 190 0.48 1.01 2.39
N PHE A 191 1.33 0.82 1.38
CA PHE A 191 0.95 0.55 0.00
C PHE A 191 1.53 -0.79 -0.45
N HIS A 192 0.68 -1.70 -0.87
CA HIS A 192 1.07 -3.05 -1.26
C HIS A 192 0.85 -3.30 -2.74
N LEU A 193 1.94 -3.38 -3.52
CA LEU A 193 1.90 -3.94 -4.87
C LEU A 193 1.73 -5.46 -4.77
N HIS A 194 0.60 -5.97 -5.25
CA HIS A 194 0.21 -7.36 -5.10
C HIS A 194 0.37 -8.11 -6.42
N ALA A 195 1.29 -9.08 -6.46
CA ALA A 195 1.52 -9.96 -7.61
C ALA A 195 0.39 -11.01 -7.73
N PRO A 196 0.12 -11.52 -8.94
CA PRO A 196 -0.87 -12.57 -9.15
C PRO A 196 -0.54 -13.86 -8.40
N SER A 197 0.72 -14.27 -8.43
CA SER A 197 1.22 -15.47 -7.75
C SER A 197 2.73 -15.42 -7.53
N PHE A 198 3.27 -16.38 -6.79
CA PHE A 198 4.73 -16.52 -6.63
C PHE A 198 5.41 -16.95 -7.94
N GLU A 199 4.77 -17.77 -8.75
CA GLU A 199 5.28 -18.21 -10.05
C GLU A 199 5.51 -17.01 -10.97
N GLN A 200 4.59 -16.03 -10.96
CA GLN A 200 4.77 -14.78 -11.70
C GLN A 200 5.95 -13.95 -11.17
N VAL A 201 6.23 -14.00 -9.87
CA VAL A 201 7.42 -13.34 -9.29
C VAL A 201 8.70 -13.99 -9.79
N LEU A 202 8.74 -15.31 -9.92
CA LEU A 202 9.86 -16.05 -10.52
C LEU A 202 10.08 -15.61 -11.97
N ASP A 203 9.02 -15.55 -12.79
CA ASP A 203 9.09 -15.10 -14.17
C ASP A 203 9.65 -13.67 -14.28
N TRP A 204 9.15 -12.75 -13.46
CA TRP A 204 9.64 -11.37 -13.42
C TRP A 204 11.10 -11.27 -12.98
N ARG A 205 11.52 -12.10 -12.03
CA ARG A 205 12.92 -12.12 -11.58
C ARG A 205 13.84 -12.67 -12.67
N THR A 206 13.40 -13.66 -13.43
CA THR A 206 14.10 -14.21 -14.60
C THR A 206 14.23 -13.14 -15.70
N GLN A 207 13.15 -12.40 -15.99
CA GLN A 207 13.19 -11.27 -16.94
C GLN A 207 14.18 -10.19 -16.49
N GLN A 208 14.22 -9.87 -15.21
CA GLN A 208 15.14 -8.88 -14.64
C GLN A 208 16.60 -9.34 -14.80
N GLU A 209 16.88 -10.63 -14.58
CA GLU A 209 18.23 -11.18 -14.75
C GLU A 209 18.64 -11.14 -16.23
N ALA A 210 17.76 -11.55 -17.15
CA ALA A 210 17.99 -11.47 -18.59
C ALA A 210 18.30 -10.03 -19.04
N THR A 211 17.51 -9.06 -18.56
CA THR A 211 17.72 -7.64 -18.85
C THR A 211 19.08 -7.16 -18.32
N THR A 212 19.50 -7.59 -17.13
CA THR A 212 20.79 -7.24 -16.54
C THR A 212 21.97 -7.76 -17.39
N HIS A 213 21.77 -8.90 -18.04
CA HIS A 213 22.74 -9.50 -18.97
C HIS A 213 22.60 -8.99 -20.40
N GLY A 214 21.63 -8.12 -20.70
CA GLY A 214 21.37 -7.59 -22.06
C GLY A 214 20.87 -8.62 -23.07
N VAL A 215 20.19 -9.68 -22.59
CA VAL A 215 19.66 -10.78 -23.42
C VAL A 215 18.15 -10.93 -23.22
N THR A 216 17.51 -11.72 -24.08
CA THR A 216 16.12 -12.17 -23.87
C THR A 216 16.08 -13.32 -22.86
N VAL A 217 14.91 -13.61 -22.30
CA VAL A 217 14.74 -14.73 -21.35
C VAL A 217 15.15 -16.05 -21.98
N ASP A 218 14.75 -16.31 -23.24
CA ASP A 218 15.10 -17.54 -23.97
C ASP A 218 16.61 -17.68 -24.28
N ALA A 219 17.34 -16.57 -24.22
CA ALA A 219 18.80 -16.54 -24.43
C ALA A 219 19.60 -16.44 -23.13
N LEU A 220 18.92 -16.48 -21.98
CA LEU A 220 19.60 -16.52 -20.68
C LEU A 220 20.26 -17.91 -20.50
N PRO A 221 21.55 -18.00 -20.15
CA PRO A 221 22.20 -19.28 -19.91
C PRO A 221 21.47 -20.12 -18.85
N ASP A 222 21.40 -21.44 -19.07
CA ASP A 222 20.76 -22.38 -18.15
C ASP A 222 21.27 -22.24 -16.70
N GLU A 223 22.58 -22.09 -16.53
CA GLU A 223 23.20 -21.84 -15.21
C GLU A 223 22.61 -20.60 -14.50
N LYS A 224 22.29 -19.54 -15.25
CA LYS A 224 21.68 -18.34 -14.69
C LYS A 224 20.21 -18.53 -14.37
N THR A 225 19.51 -19.26 -15.20
CA THR A 225 18.10 -19.63 -14.94
C THR A 225 17.98 -20.51 -13.69
N GLU A 226 18.84 -21.51 -13.55
CA GLU A 226 18.92 -22.35 -12.35
C GLU A 226 19.28 -21.53 -11.10
N TRP A 227 20.24 -20.62 -11.22
CA TRP A 227 20.62 -19.75 -10.12
C TRP A 227 19.46 -18.84 -9.69
N VAL A 228 18.69 -18.25 -10.63
CA VAL A 228 17.50 -17.46 -10.30
C VAL A 228 16.48 -18.32 -9.57
N ALA A 229 16.22 -19.54 -10.08
CA ALA A 229 15.27 -20.47 -9.48
C ALA A 229 15.66 -20.89 -8.06
N GLU A 230 16.95 -21.11 -7.77
CA GLU A 230 17.43 -21.38 -6.42
C GLU A 230 17.38 -20.12 -5.54
N PHE A 231 17.83 -18.98 -6.06
CA PHE A 231 17.89 -17.73 -5.32
C PHE A 231 16.51 -17.30 -4.82
N ILE A 232 15.47 -17.36 -5.67
CA ILE A 232 14.12 -16.90 -5.31
C ILE A 232 13.46 -17.76 -4.23
N GLN A 233 13.91 -19.01 -4.04
CA GLN A 233 13.40 -19.91 -3.01
C GLN A 233 13.63 -19.39 -1.58
N HIS A 234 14.66 -18.55 -1.37
CA HIS A 234 14.89 -17.91 -0.07
C HIS A 234 13.75 -16.95 0.34
N TYR A 235 12.93 -16.54 -0.61
CA TYR A 235 11.87 -15.55 -0.45
C TYR A 235 10.47 -16.14 -0.53
N GLU A 236 10.36 -17.38 -1.01
CA GLU A 236 9.09 -17.98 -1.45
C GLU A 236 8.06 -18.04 -0.32
N ARG A 237 8.38 -18.62 0.84
CA ARG A 237 7.43 -18.79 1.95
C ARG A 237 6.85 -17.44 2.38
N LEU A 238 7.69 -16.46 2.60
CA LEU A 238 7.24 -15.14 3.05
C LEU A 238 6.47 -14.39 1.95
N THR A 239 6.90 -14.52 0.69
CA THR A 239 6.18 -13.93 -0.45
C THR A 239 4.77 -14.52 -0.58
N ARG A 240 4.62 -15.86 -0.54
CA ARG A 240 3.31 -16.51 -0.57
C ARG A 240 2.44 -16.05 0.59
N ARG A 241 2.96 -16.04 1.81
CA ARG A 241 2.25 -15.54 3.01
C ARG A 241 1.75 -14.10 2.81
N MET A 242 2.58 -13.20 2.31
CA MET A 242 2.19 -11.82 2.06
C MET A 242 1.12 -11.70 0.95
N LEU A 243 1.17 -12.55 -0.06
CA LEU A 243 0.13 -12.62 -1.09
C LEU A 243 -1.19 -13.16 -0.53
N GLU A 244 -1.17 -14.02 0.47
CA GLU A 244 -2.31 -14.57 1.17
C GLU A 244 -2.85 -13.66 2.29
N GLY A 245 -2.27 -12.48 2.48
CA GLY A 245 -2.72 -11.49 3.47
C GLY A 245 -1.90 -11.42 4.75
N GLY A 246 -0.84 -12.23 4.91
CA GLY A 246 0.08 -12.22 6.07
C GLY A 246 0.99 -10.99 6.10
N ARG A 247 0.39 -9.81 6.07
CA ARG A 247 1.04 -8.50 6.08
C ARG A 247 0.21 -7.45 6.80
N ARG A 248 0.81 -6.34 7.16
CA ARG A 248 0.11 -5.19 7.75
C ARG A 248 -0.99 -4.68 6.83
N PRO A 249 -2.13 -4.22 7.37
CA PRO A 249 -3.20 -3.60 6.58
C PRO A 249 -2.69 -2.39 5.80
N GLY A 250 -3.27 -2.12 4.65
CA GLY A 250 -2.89 -0.97 3.82
C GLY A 250 -3.56 -1.01 2.44
N TYR A 251 -3.29 0.01 1.64
CA TYR A 251 -3.79 0.06 0.27
C TYR A 251 -3.19 -1.07 -0.57
N LYS A 252 -4.03 -1.90 -1.16
CA LYS A 252 -3.62 -3.03 -1.99
C LYS A 252 -3.84 -2.69 -3.47
N LEU A 253 -2.79 -2.60 -4.25
CA LEU A 253 -2.86 -2.49 -5.71
C LEU A 253 -2.50 -3.83 -6.35
N GLN A 254 -3.49 -4.53 -6.87
CA GLN A 254 -3.29 -5.76 -7.62
C GLN A 254 -2.79 -5.45 -9.03
N VAL A 255 -1.82 -6.22 -9.51
CA VAL A 255 -1.31 -6.09 -10.89
C VAL A 255 -1.41 -7.42 -11.62
N ASP A 256 -1.52 -7.37 -12.94
CA ASP A 256 -1.49 -8.54 -13.80
C ASP A 256 -0.05 -8.98 -14.15
N ALA A 257 0.09 -10.02 -14.98
CA ALA A 257 1.37 -10.56 -15.40
C ALA A 257 2.23 -9.51 -16.17
N GLU A 258 1.61 -8.58 -16.85
CA GLU A 258 2.25 -7.46 -17.54
C GLU A 258 2.48 -6.23 -16.65
N ARG A 259 2.28 -6.36 -15.34
CA ARG A 259 2.40 -5.29 -14.34
C ARG A 259 1.41 -4.15 -14.54
N ARG A 260 0.26 -4.39 -15.20
CA ARG A 260 -0.79 -3.40 -15.32
C ARG A 260 -1.67 -3.43 -14.06
N PRO A 261 -2.05 -2.27 -13.52
CA PRO A 261 -2.96 -2.22 -12.39
C PRO A 261 -4.31 -2.89 -12.70
N ASN A 262 -4.76 -3.76 -11.81
CA ASN A 262 -6.12 -4.32 -11.86
C ASN A 262 -7.02 -3.56 -10.87
N ILE A 263 -7.61 -2.49 -11.32
CA ILE A 263 -8.49 -1.64 -10.50
C ILE A 263 -9.83 -2.33 -10.20
N LYS A 264 -10.22 -3.30 -11.03
CA LYS A 264 -11.50 -4.01 -10.89
C LYS A 264 -11.59 -4.90 -9.64
N ASP A 265 -10.42 -5.35 -9.14
CA ASP A 265 -10.33 -6.19 -7.94
C ASP A 265 -10.10 -5.37 -6.65
N GLN A 266 -10.21 -4.03 -6.71
CA GLN A 266 -10.25 -3.22 -5.50
C GLN A 266 -11.53 -3.54 -4.73
N PRO A 267 -11.47 -3.63 -3.37
CA PRO A 267 -12.68 -3.80 -2.58
C PRO A 267 -13.62 -2.62 -2.84
N PRO A 268 -14.94 -2.85 -2.89
CA PRO A 268 -15.89 -1.76 -3.05
C PRO A 268 -15.75 -0.77 -1.89
N LEU A 269 -15.75 0.51 -2.22
CA LEU A 269 -15.70 1.60 -1.26
C LEU A 269 -17.11 2.13 -1.02
N VAL A 270 -17.35 2.70 0.15
CA VAL A 270 -18.50 3.58 0.39
C VAL A 270 -17.95 4.98 0.48
N VAL A 271 -18.30 5.80 -0.51
CA VAL A 271 -17.84 7.19 -0.61
C VAL A 271 -19.01 8.11 -0.33
N PHE A 272 -18.90 8.94 0.68
CA PHE A 272 -19.82 10.06 0.91
C PHE A 272 -19.24 11.32 0.30
N SER A 273 -19.98 11.98 -0.55
CA SER A 273 -19.53 13.20 -1.21
C SER A 273 -20.60 14.28 -1.19
N ASP A 274 -20.19 15.49 -0.85
CA ASP A 274 -20.95 16.67 -1.17
C ASP A 274 -20.95 16.90 -2.69
N LEU A 275 -21.86 17.71 -3.17
CA LEU A 275 -22.05 18.04 -4.59
C LEU A 275 -21.39 19.34 -4.99
N ASP A 276 -21.80 20.44 -4.37
CA ASP A 276 -21.47 21.79 -4.84
C ASP A 276 -20.02 22.15 -4.51
N GLY A 277 -19.18 22.34 -5.55
CA GLY A 277 -17.74 22.58 -5.38
C GLY A 277 -16.91 21.36 -5.04
N THR A 278 -17.52 20.16 -4.99
CA THR A 278 -16.83 18.87 -4.75
C THR A 278 -16.93 17.96 -5.97
N LEU A 279 -18.13 17.44 -6.27
CA LEU A 279 -18.36 16.66 -7.49
C LEU A 279 -18.81 17.53 -8.66
N LEU A 280 -19.53 18.60 -8.37
CA LEU A 280 -19.97 19.59 -9.35
C LEU A 280 -19.03 20.78 -9.34
N ASP A 281 -18.63 21.21 -10.52
CA ASP A 281 -17.93 22.49 -10.69
C ASP A 281 -18.83 23.63 -10.18
N HIS A 282 -18.25 24.54 -9.41
CA HIS A 282 -19.00 25.56 -8.70
C HIS A 282 -19.69 26.59 -9.64
N GLU A 283 -19.16 26.81 -10.84
CA GLU A 283 -19.67 27.78 -11.81
C GLU A 283 -20.58 27.14 -12.88
N THR A 284 -20.15 25.97 -13.37
CA THR A 284 -20.80 25.32 -14.52
C THR A 284 -21.77 24.19 -14.14
N TYR A 285 -21.69 23.70 -12.87
CA TYR A 285 -22.43 22.54 -12.41
C TYR A 285 -22.17 21.27 -13.26
N ALA A 286 -20.99 21.17 -13.87
CA ALA A 286 -20.54 20.03 -14.68
C ALA A 286 -19.80 19.01 -13.83
N PHE A 287 -19.83 17.73 -14.25
CA PHE A 287 -19.11 16.63 -13.60
C PHE A 287 -17.75 16.31 -14.26
N ASP A 288 -17.34 17.06 -15.28
CA ASP A 288 -16.23 16.68 -16.16
C ASP A 288 -14.93 16.41 -15.37
N ALA A 289 -14.65 17.21 -14.35
CA ALA A 289 -13.49 17.04 -13.49
C ALA A 289 -13.57 15.78 -12.62
N ALA A 290 -14.78 15.36 -12.21
CA ALA A 290 -15.02 14.18 -11.38
C ALA A 290 -15.22 12.89 -12.21
N ALA A 291 -15.42 12.99 -13.53
CA ALA A 291 -15.75 11.84 -14.38
C ALA A 291 -14.77 10.67 -14.25
N PRO A 292 -13.43 10.85 -14.20
CA PRO A 292 -12.50 9.72 -14.01
C PRO A 292 -12.70 9.01 -12.66
N ALA A 293 -13.02 9.74 -11.60
CA ALA A 293 -13.26 9.17 -10.26
C ALA A 293 -14.59 8.40 -10.24
N LEU A 294 -15.65 8.96 -10.83
CA LEU A 294 -16.95 8.29 -10.96
C LEU A 294 -16.82 6.99 -11.75
N GLU A 295 -16.09 6.97 -12.85
CA GLU A 295 -15.81 5.78 -13.64
C GLU A 295 -15.06 4.72 -12.83
N ALA A 296 -14.05 5.10 -12.06
CA ALA A 296 -13.29 4.19 -11.19
C ALA A 296 -14.18 3.59 -10.10
N LEU A 297 -15.06 4.36 -9.47
CA LEU A 297 -16.03 3.87 -8.48
C LEU A 297 -17.01 2.88 -9.09
N GLN A 298 -17.52 3.12 -10.30
CA GLN A 298 -18.40 2.19 -11.01
C GLN A 298 -17.67 0.88 -11.34
N GLN A 299 -16.43 0.93 -11.82
CA GLN A 299 -15.63 -0.25 -12.16
C GLN A 299 -15.36 -1.13 -10.95
N THR A 300 -15.19 -0.55 -9.77
CA THR A 300 -14.98 -1.27 -8.50
C THR A 300 -16.27 -1.66 -7.80
N LYS A 301 -17.44 -1.38 -8.38
CA LYS A 301 -18.76 -1.58 -7.76
C LYS A 301 -18.88 -0.87 -6.40
N SER A 302 -18.21 0.24 -6.25
CA SER A 302 -18.24 1.06 -5.04
C SER A 302 -19.58 1.79 -4.93
N ILE A 303 -19.96 2.12 -3.69
CA ILE A 303 -21.20 2.85 -3.38
C ILE A 303 -20.83 4.33 -3.26
N LEU A 304 -21.53 5.19 -4.02
CA LEU A 304 -21.42 6.63 -3.89
C LEU A 304 -22.71 7.17 -3.23
N VAL A 305 -22.58 7.67 -2.01
CA VAL A 305 -23.66 8.34 -1.29
C VAL A 305 -23.49 9.84 -1.48
N LEU A 306 -24.34 10.44 -2.29
CA LEU A 306 -24.37 11.88 -2.45
C LEU A 306 -25.08 12.52 -1.26
N ALA A 307 -24.49 13.54 -0.66
CA ALA A 307 -25.07 14.28 0.46
C ALA A 307 -25.14 15.77 0.09
N SER A 308 -26.33 16.38 0.11
CA SER A 308 -26.51 17.75 -0.32
C SER A 308 -27.69 18.44 0.34
N SER A 309 -27.70 19.77 0.28
CA SER A 309 -28.87 20.60 0.63
C SER A 309 -29.99 20.54 -0.42
N LYS A 310 -29.74 19.93 -1.59
CA LYS A 310 -30.70 19.82 -2.68
C LYS A 310 -31.90 18.93 -2.30
N THR A 311 -33.01 19.22 -2.96
CA THR A 311 -34.25 18.46 -2.77
C THR A 311 -34.14 17.05 -3.36
N ALA A 312 -35.03 16.14 -2.90
CA ALA A 312 -35.10 14.78 -3.44
C ALA A 312 -35.29 14.76 -4.96
N ALA A 313 -36.09 15.66 -5.52
CA ALA A 313 -36.34 15.75 -6.96
C ALA A 313 -35.05 16.09 -7.76
N GLU A 314 -34.27 17.05 -7.29
CA GLU A 314 -32.97 17.40 -7.89
C GLU A 314 -31.96 16.25 -7.76
N MET A 315 -31.96 15.56 -6.62
CA MET A 315 -31.04 14.45 -6.37
C MET A 315 -31.32 13.22 -7.22
N VAL A 316 -32.55 12.96 -7.63
CA VAL A 316 -32.90 11.87 -8.58
C VAL A 316 -32.21 12.11 -9.92
N ASP A 317 -32.31 13.32 -10.49
CA ASP A 317 -31.64 13.65 -11.76
C ASP A 317 -30.11 13.57 -11.62
N LEU A 318 -29.56 14.12 -10.55
CA LEU A 318 -28.11 14.13 -10.31
C LEU A 318 -27.52 12.71 -10.13
N ARG A 319 -28.21 11.81 -9.42
CA ARG A 319 -27.79 10.41 -9.32
C ARG A 319 -27.77 9.72 -10.69
N ALA A 320 -28.82 9.92 -11.50
CA ALA A 320 -28.88 9.36 -12.84
C ALA A 320 -27.74 9.88 -13.73
N ARG A 321 -27.47 11.19 -13.67
CA ARG A 321 -26.37 11.81 -14.45
C ARG A 321 -24.99 11.31 -14.02
N THR A 322 -24.78 10.96 -12.76
CA THR A 322 -23.52 10.37 -12.26
C THR A 322 -23.44 8.87 -12.49
N GLY A 323 -24.55 8.19 -12.86
CA GLY A 323 -24.63 6.75 -13.02
C GLY A 323 -24.69 5.96 -11.70
N PHE A 324 -25.10 6.62 -10.60
CA PHE A 324 -25.22 6.06 -9.26
C PHE A 324 -26.67 6.08 -8.73
N GLU A 325 -27.65 5.99 -9.60
CA GLU A 325 -29.07 5.85 -9.24
C GLU A 325 -29.36 4.65 -8.35
N HIS A 326 -28.55 3.61 -8.43
CA HIS A 326 -28.60 2.40 -7.59
C HIS A 326 -28.02 2.61 -6.18
N CYS A 327 -27.48 3.77 -5.87
CA CYS A 327 -26.95 4.14 -4.56
C CYS A 327 -27.92 5.06 -3.82
N PRO A 328 -27.92 5.08 -2.48
CA PRO A 328 -28.71 6.04 -1.71
C PRO A 328 -28.17 7.46 -1.84
N ALA A 329 -28.98 8.45 -1.47
CA ALA A 329 -28.53 9.84 -1.33
C ALA A 329 -29.15 10.51 -0.10
N ILE A 330 -28.38 11.37 0.55
CA ILE A 330 -28.83 12.21 1.67
C ILE A 330 -29.27 13.54 1.09
N VAL A 331 -30.48 13.94 1.36
CA VAL A 331 -31.11 15.14 0.79
C VAL A 331 -31.46 16.16 1.87
N GLU A 332 -31.64 17.43 1.48
CA GLU A 332 -32.14 18.49 2.35
C GLU A 332 -31.33 18.63 3.65
N ASN A 333 -29.99 18.64 3.55
CA ASN A 333 -29.06 18.69 4.69
C ASN A 333 -29.26 17.58 5.74
N GLY A 334 -29.67 16.39 5.30
CA GLY A 334 -29.90 15.23 6.19
C GLY A 334 -31.34 15.07 6.63
N ALA A 335 -32.28 15.91 6.16
CA ALA A 335 -33.69 15.77 6.51
C ALA A 335 -34.37 14.55 5.86
N GLY A 336 -33.75 14.00 4.78
CA GLY A 336 -34.26 12.81 4.12
C GLY A 336 -33.17 11.89 3.55
N LEU A 337 -33.48 10.61 3.42
CA LEU A 337 -32.69 9.63 2.68
C LEU A 337 -33.48 9.21 1.43
N LEU A 338 -32.89 9.36 0.29
CA LEU A 338 -33.41 8.85 -0.96
C LEU A 338 -32.87 7.44 -1.19
N GLU A 339 -33.72 6.44 -1.13
CA GLU A 339 -33.37 5.03 -1.29
C GLU A 339 -32.76 4.71 -2.67
N PRO A 340 -31.99 3.62 -2.79
CA PRO A 340 -31.52 3.14 -4.08
C PRO A 340 -32.65 2.94 -5.08
N GLY A 341 -32.52 3.55 -6.27
CA GLY A 341 -33.53 3.44 -7.33
C GLY A 341 -34.86 4.16 -7.06
N ALA A 342 -35.01 4.82 -5.92
CA ALA A 342 -36.23 5.54 -5.59
C ALA A 342 -36.37 6.82 -6.43
N ASP A 343 -37.61 7.17 -6.76
CA ASP A 343 -37.98 8.47 -7.29
C ASP A 343 -38.26 9.49 -6.17
N ALA A 344 -38.50 10.74 -6.52
CA ALA A 344 -38.68 11.82 -5.56
C ALA A 344 -39.91 11.68 -4.65
N ALA A 345 -40.83 10.74 -4.94
CA ALA A 345 -42.04 10.50 -4.15
C ALA A 345 -41.81 9.46 -3.02
N ALA A 346 -40.65 8.81 -2.98
CA ALA A 346 -40.36 7.69 -2.07
C ALA A 346 -39.57 8.11 -0.81
N LEU A 347 -39.69 9.35 -0.36
CA LEU A 347 -39.11 9.77 0.92
C LEU A 347 -39.91 9.12 2.07
N ASP A 348 -39.27 8.23 2.81
CA ASP A 348 -39.83 7.56 3.99
C ASP A 348 -39.04 7.96 5.24
N ASP A 349 -39.74 8.00 6.38
CA ASP A 349 -39.22 8.29 7.74
C ASP A 349 -38.24 7.21 8.27
N SER A 350 -37.92 6.19 7.48
CA SER A 350 -37.02 5.08 7.86
C SER A 350 -35.53 5.36 7.63
N THR A 351 -35.12 6.61 7.50
CA THR A 351 -33.74 7.10 7.18
C THR A 351 -32.66 6.41 8.02
N TYR A 352 -32.89 6.23 9.31
CA TYR A 352 -31.96 5.59 10.23
C TYR A 352 -31.71 4.11 9.91
N HIS A 353 -32.80 3.37 9.61
CA HIS A 353 -32.70 1.92 9.31
C HIS A 353 -32.01 1.66 7.99
N ALA A 354 -32.19 2.53 7.00
CA ALA A 354 -31.53 2.40 5.70
C ALA A 354 -30.04 2.71 5.76
N LEU A 355 -29.63 3.79 6.45
CA LEU A 355 -28.21 4.06 6.70
C LEU A 355 -27.53 2.92 7.46
N ARG A 356 -28.20 2.35 8.45
CA ARG A 356 -27.69 1.20 9.20
C ARG A 356 -27.57 -0.05 8.32
N SER A 357 -28.53 -0.29 7.43
CA SER A 357 -28.47 -1.40 6.47
C SER A 357 -27.31 -1.25 5.49
N ILE A 358 -26.96 -0.02 5.08
CA ILE A 358 -25.79 0.26 4.24
C ILE A 358 -24.50 0.00 5.03
N LEU A 359 -24.43 0.50 6.27
CA LEU A 359 -23.28 0.25 7.16
C LEU A 359 -23.12 -1.25 7.46
N ASP A 360 -24.22 -2.01 7.51
CA ASP A 360 -24.19 -3.46 7.69
C ASP A 360 -23.62 -4.23 6.47
N GLN A 361 -23.57 -3.63 5.30
CA GLN A 361 -22.94 -4.17 4.09
C GLN A 361 -21.48 -3.80 3.97
N VAL A 362 -21.00 -2.86 4.80
CA VAL A 362 -19.59 -2.45 4.82
C VAL A 362 -18.76 -3.55 5.50
N PRO A 363 -17.59 -3.95 4.94
CA PRO A 363 -16.67 -4.88 5.57
C PRO A 363 -16.36 -4.50 7.03
N GLN A 364 -16.23 -5.51 7.89
CA GLN A 364 -16.09 -5.30 9.34
C GLN A 364 -14.88 -4.42 9.71
N GLU A 365 -13.81 -4.46 8.93
CA GLU A 365 -12.61 -3.65 9.10
C GLU A 365 -12.89 -2.14 8.92
N ILE A 366 -13.85 -1.81 8.06
CA ILE A 366 -14.27 -0.43 7.82
C ILE A 366 -15.29 0.01 8.90
N ARG A 367 -16.16 -0.89 9.36
CA ARG A 367 -17.10 -0.60 10.46
C ARG A 367 -16.38 -0.18 11.74
N GLN A 368 -15.31 -0.87 12.12
CA GLN A 368 -14.52 -0.55 13.32
C GLN A 368 -13.96 0.88 13.29
N TYR A 369 -13.70 1.42 12.11
CA TYR A 369 -13.24 2.80 11.94
C TYR A 369 -14.36 3.80 12.28
N PHE A 370 -15.62 3.48 11.96
CA PHE A 370 -16.77 4.32 12.26
C PHE A 370 -17.30 4.11 13.69
N GLU A 371 -17.19 2.93 14.27
CA GLU A 371 -17.54 2.66 15.67
C GLU A 371 -16.66 3.45 16.66
N GLY A 372 -15.43 3.84 16.27
CA GLY A 372 -14.54 4.72 17.05
C GLY A 372 -15.02 6.17 17.17
N PHE A 373 -15.99 6.61 16.35
CA PHE A 373 -16.55 7.96 16.41
C PHE A 373 -17.77 8.09 17.35
N GLY A 374 -18.04 7.11 18.19
CA GLY A 374 -18.99 7.16 19.29
C GLY A 374 -20.47 7.34 18.88
N GLU A 375 -21.37 6.96 19.77
CA GLU A 375 -22.84 7.06 19.61
C GLU A 375 -23.38 8.50 19.42
N GLY A 376 -22.53 9.50 19.36
CA GLY A 376 -22.86 10.92 19.23
C GLY A 376 -22.86 11.50 17.81
N THR A 377 -22.45 10.74 16.80
CA THR A 377 -22.33 11.27 15.43
C THR A 377 -23.55 11.03 14.53
N VAL A 378 -24.52 10.27 14.98
CA VAL A 378 -25.84 10.21 14.34
C VAL A 378 -26.81 11.02 15.21
N ALA A 379 -26.91 12.33 14.94
CA ALA A 379 -27.91 13.17 15.59
C ALA A 379 -29.31 12.59 15.30
N ARG A 380 -30.14 12.50 16.33
CA ARG A 380 -31.55 12.13 16.15
C ARG A 380 -32.28 13.30 15.46
N ASP A 381 -33.27 13.02 14.63
CA ASP A 381 -34.06 14.00 13.86
C ASP A 381 -34.49 15.25 14.63
N SER A 382 -34.66 15.16 15.97
CA SER A 382 -35.01 16.30 16.82
C SER A 382 -33.91 17.32 17.04
N GLU A 383 -32.63 17.02 16.72
CA GLU A 383 -31.51 17.92 16.90
C GLU A 383 -31.16 18.71 15.61
N PHE A 384 -31.53 18.19 14.43
CA PHE A 384 -31.35 18.89 13.17
C PHE A 384 -32.39 19.99 12.89
N ALA A 385 -33.58 19.88 13.45
CA ALA A 385 -34.63 20.90 13.29
C ALA A 385 -34.31 22.28 13.93
N GLY A 386 -33.19 22.39 14.65
CA GLY A 386 -32.75 23.61 15.31
C GLY A 386 -31.63 24.39 14.62
N LEU A 387 -31.08 23.90 13.49
CA LEU A 387 -29.91 24.53 12.82
C LEU A 387 -30.25 25.28 11.52
N SER A 388 -31.52 25.40 11.16
CA SER A 388 -31.97 26.24 10.06
C SER A 388 -32.31 27.68 10.54
N HIS A 389 -31.26 28.45 10.86
CA HIS A 389 -31.37 29.93 10.87
C HIS A 389 -30.00 30.54 10.55
#